data_e46011f1678dedebb1b5f8956032fbd6
#
_entry.id   e46011f1678dedebb1b5f8956032fbd6
#
_cell.length_a   1.000
_cell.length_b   1.000
_cell.length_c   1.000
_cell.angle_alpha   90.00
_cell.angle_beta   90.00
_cell.angle_gamma   90.00
#
_symmetry.space_group_name_H-M   'P 1'
#
loop_
_entity.id
_entity.type
_entity.pdbx_description
1 polymer ?
#
loop_
_entity_poly.entity_id
_entity_poly.type
_entity_poly.pdbx_seq_one_letter_code
_entity_poly.pdbx_strand_id
1 'polypeptide(L)'
;MVAPRAAPQRRIALIHALRESIDPIRTAFDRLWPEAQTFNLLDDSLAPAVRHAGSVTPAIHERFLSLANYALEAGNGSGPMDAILFTCSAFGPAIETVQRALALPVLKPNEAAFEAALQKGRRIGVLVSFEPSLAPLLHELETLAARRGQPVECRGIFVPHALQSLQSGHIAEHDSTIAAAASDLADLDVLVLGQFSMARARQYMAPAMRDKVLTTPESAVLQLRNVLAAAHG
;
A
#
# COMPACT_ATOMS: atom_id res chain seq x y z
N MET A 1 -7.38 -39.87 17.81
CA MET A 1 -7.17 -38.94 16.70
C MET A 1 -6.92 -37.56 17.30
N VAL A 2 -5.67 -37.07 17.26
CA VAL A 2 -5.34 -35.68 17.68
C VAL A 2 -5.79 -34.78 16.57
N ALA A 3 -6.67 -33.81 16.87
CA ALA A 3 -7.07 -32.78 15.91
C ALA A 3 -5.81 -32.07 15.38
N PRO A 4 -5.72 -31.78 14.08
CA PRO A 4 -4.59 -31.04 13.56
C PRO A 4 -4.51 -29.70 14.30
N ARG A 5 -3.33 -29.43 14.87
CA ARG A 5 -3.04 -28.14 15.56
C ARG A 5 -3.23 -27.03 14.53
N ALA A 6 -4.15 -26.13 14.75
CA ALA A 6 -4.35 -24.98 13.88
C ALA A 6 -2.99 -24.29 13.67
N ALA A 7 -2.66 -23.96 12.43
CA ALA A 7 -1.44 -23.20 12.15
C ALA A 7 -1.44 -21.92 12.99
N PRO A 8 -0.29 -21.49 13.55
CA PRO A 8 -0.24 -20.30 14.38
C PRO A 8 -0.76 -19.10 13.56
N GLN A 9 -1.67 -18.36 14.15
CA GLN A 9 -2.28 -17.18 13.54
C GLN A 9 -1.19 -16.12 13.33
N ARG A 10 -1.01 -15.65 12.09
CA ARG A 10 -0.02 -14.62 11.77
C ARG A 10 -0.42 -13.26 12.31
N ARG A 11 0.52 -12.54 12.88
CA ARG A 11 0.32 -11.26 13.54
C ARG A 11 1.01 -10.15 12.74
N ILE A 12 0.23 -9.22 12.23
CA ILE A 12 0.69 -8.20 11.29
C ILE A 12 0.46 -6.81 11.89
N ALA A 13 1.53 -6.03 12.03
CA ALA A 13 1.40 -4.62 12.36
C ALA A 13 1.12 -3.80 11.09
N LEU A 14 0.06 -3.02 11.11
CA LEU A 14 -0.33 -2.10 10.05
C LEU A 14 -0.05 -0.67 10.52
N ILE A 15 0.89 0.03 9.88
CA ILE A 15 1.29 1.39 10.26
C ILE A 15 0.76 2.38 9.22
N HIS A 16 -0.08 3.30 9.69
CA HIS A 16 -0.83 4.24 8.86
C HIS A 16 -0.36 5.68 9.08
N ALA A 17 -0.33 6.47 8.00
CA ALA A 17 -0.19 7.93 8.04
C ALA A 17 -1.52 8.66 7.72
N LEU A 18 -2.54 7.90 7.30
CA LEU A 18 -3.90 8.39 6.98
C LEU A 18 -4.92 7.37 7.48
N ARG A 19 -5.96 7.85 8.17
CA ARG A 19 -7.06 6.99 8.65
C ARG A 19 -7.83 6.32 7.50
N GLU A 20 -7.89 6.99 6.35
CA GLU A 20 -8.56 6.53 5.14
C GLU A 20 -7.92 5.27 4.54
N SER A 21 -6.74 4.87 5.02
CA SER A 21 -6.07 3.62 4.64
C SER A 21 -6.54 2.41 5.45
N ILE A 22 -7.16 2.60 6.63
CA ILE A 22 -7.47 1.52 7.57
C ILE A 22 -8.55 0.59 7.04
N ASP A 23 -9.70 1.12 6.62
CA ASP A 23 -10.81 0.29 6.12
C ASP A 23 -10.46 -0.47 4.84
N PRO A 24 -9.78 0.11 3.84
CA PRO A 24 -9.37 -0.62 2.64
C PRO A 24 -8.46 -1.81 2.91
N ILE A 25 -7.48 -1.67 3.79
CA ILE A 25 -6.58 -2.79 4.11
C ILE A 25 -7.29 -3.84 4.96
N ARG A 26 -8.14 -3.45 5.90
CA ARG A 26 -8.98 -4.38 6.67
C ARG A 26 -9.85 -5.21 5.72
N THR A 27 -10.56 -4.56 4.79
CA THR A 27 -11.39 -5.25 3.79
C THR A 27 -10.58 -6.23 2.94
N ALA A 28 -9.34 -5.88 2.59
CA ALA A 28 -8.45 -6.78 1.85
C ALA A 28 -8.04 -7.99 2.67
N PHE A 29 -7.70 -7.83 3.97
CA PHE A 29 -7.42 -8.96 4.86
C PHE A 29 -8.64 -9.85 5.07
N ASP A 30 -9.81 -9.29 5.37
CA ASP A 30 -11.06 -10.04 5.60
C ASP A 30 -11.39 -10.94 4.41
N ARG A 31 -11.10 -10.48 3.18
CA ARG A 31 -11.36 -11.23 1.96
C ARG A 31 -10.28 -12.22 1.57
N LEU A 32 -8.99 -11.85 1.71
CA LEU A 32 -7.87 -12.59 1.15
C LEU A 32 -7.08 -13.38 2.17
N TRP A 33 -7.16 -13.00 3.43
CA TRP A 33 -6.42 -13.65 4.52
C TRP A 33 -7.11 -13.44 5.89
N PRO A 34 -8.35 -13.93 6.06
CA PRO A 34 -9.14 -13.71 7.27
C PRO A 34 -8.53 -14.34 8.54
N GLU A 35 -7.59 -15.28 8.40
CA GLU A 35 -6.92 -15.92 9.53
C GLU A 35 -5.80 -15.05 10.13
N ALA A 36 -5.33 -14.03 9.42
CA ALA A 36 -4.31 -13.13 9.93
C ALA A 36 -4.88 -12.18 11.00
N GLN A 37 -4.13 -11.97 12.07
CA GLN A 37 -4.46 -10.99 13.10
C GLN A 37 -3.75 -9.68 12.79
N THR A 38 -4.50 -8.60 12.60
CA THR A 38 -3.96 -7.28 12.27
C THR A 38 -4.07 -6.32 13.43
N PHE A 39 -3.04 -5.47 13.60
CA PHE A 39 -2.94 -4.44 14.63
C PHE A 39 -2.67 -3.09 13.96
N ASN A 40 -3.53 -2.11 14.18
CA ASN A 40 -3.42 -0.80 13.54
C ASN A 40 -2.72 0.20 14.46
N LEU A 41 -1.71 0.89 13.91
CA LEU A 41 -1.04 2.04 14.50
C LEU A 41 -1.18 3.22 13.56
N LEU A 42 -1.85 4.27 13.99
CA LEU A 42 -2.07 5.48 13.19
C LEU A 42 -1.25 6.64 13.74
N ASP A 43 -0.49 7.28 12.84
CA ASP A 43 0.12 8.57 13.07
C ASP A 43 -0.28 9.53 11.95
N ASP A 44 -1.43 10.18 12.11
CA ASP A 44 -2.03 11.06 11.10
C ASP A 44 -1.33 12.43 10.96
N SER A 45 -0.32 12.70 11.78
CA SER A 45 0.52 13.90 11.63
C SER A 45 1.66 13.74 10.60
N LEU A 46 1.93 12.51 10.13
CA LEU A 46 2.99 12.23 9.13
C LEU A 46 2.67 12.87 7.76
N ALA A 47 1.44 12.73 7.28
CA ALA A 47 1.06 13.27 5.98
C ALA A 47 1.12 14.82 5.93
N PRO A 48 0.63 15.57 6.94
CA PRO A 48 0.89 17.00 7.07
C PRO A 48 2.38 17.36 7.13
N ALA A 49 3.21 16.59 7.85
CA ALA A 49 4.64 16.85 7.97
C ALA A 49 5.36 16.77 6.61
N VAL A 50 5.10 15.73 5.80
CA VAL A 50 5.66 15.62 4.44
C VAL A 50 5.15 16.74 3.54
N ARG A 51 3.86 17.07 3.60
CA ARG A 51 3.30 18.17 2.80
C ARG A 51 3.98 19.52 3.12
N HIS A 52 4.23 19.77 4.39
CA HIS A 52 4.90 21.01 4.83
C HIS A 52 6.38 21.05 4.42
N ALA A 53 7.09 19.93 4.57
CA ALA A 53 8.51 19.83 4.26
C ALA A 53 8.81 19.65 2.75
N GLY A 54 7.83 19.25 1.95
CA GLY A 54 7.99 18.90 0.54
C GLY A 54 8.75 17.59 0.27
N SER A 55 9.27 16.93 1.32
CA SER A 55 10.06 15.70 1.22
C SER A 55 10.07 14.89 2.52
N VAL A 56 10.56 13.65 2.44
CA VAL A 56 10.82 12.80 3.61
C VAL A 56 12.12 13.26 4.27
N THR A 57 12.02 13.87 5.45
CA THR A 57 13.16 14.42 6.21
C THR A 57 13.82 13.37 7.11
N PRO A 58 15.06 13.59 7.60
CA PRO A 58 15.70 12.71 8.60
C PRO A 58 14.82 12.45 9.84
N ALA A 59 14.12 13.46 10.34
CA ALA A 59 13.21 13.31 11.47
C ALA A 59 12.03 12.36 11.17
N ILE A 60 11.56 12.31 9.91
CA ILE A 60 10.54 11.35 9.48
C ILE A 60 11.11 9.93 9.45
N HIS A 61 12.36 9.72 9.02
CA HIS A 61 13.02 8.42 9.09
C HIS A 61 13.12 7.88 10.53
N GLU A 62 13.55 8.71 11.47
CA GLU A 62 13.63 8.37 12.89
C GLU A 62 12.26 8.03 13.47
N ARG A 63 11.24 8.78 13.08
CA ARG A 63 9.86 8.54 13.50
C ARG A 63 9.32 7.21 12.99
N PHE A 64 9.62 6.84 11.73
CA PHE A 64 9.24 5.54 11.18
C PHE A 64 9.88 4.39 11.94
N LEU A 65 11.16 4.50 12.31
CA LEU A 65 11.83 3.51 13.16
C LEU A 65 11.17 3.42 14.54
N SER A 66 10.82 4.55 15.16
CA SER A 66 10.16 4.59 16.46
C SER A 66 8.78 3.92 16.41
N LEU A 67 7.98 4.20 15.37
CA LEU A 67 6.67 3.58 15.18
C LEU A 67 6.77 2.06 14.95
N ALA A 68 7.76 1.63 14.18
CA ALA A 68 8.00 0.20 13.94
C ALA A 68 8.40 -0.53 15.22
N ASN A 69 9.33 0.02 16.00
CA ASN A 69 9.73 -0.55 17.28
C ASN A 69 8.56 -0.59 18.28
N TYR A 70 7.78 0.48 18.37
CA TYR A 70 6.58 0.49 19.22
C TYR A 70 5.58 -0.61 18.81
N ALA A 71 5.34 -0.78 17.50
CA ALA A 71 4.46 -1.82 17.00
C ALA A 71 4.94 -3.24 17.38
N LEU A 72 6.26 -3.48 17.38
CA LEU A 72 6.85 -4.75 17.83
C LEU A 72 6.66 -4.98 19.32
N GLU A 73 6.89 -3.95 20.15
CA GLU A 73 6.75 -4.01 21.60
C GLU A 73 5.29 -4.19 22.03
N ALA A 74 4.35 -3.53 21.37
CA ALA A 74 2.92 -3.64 21.65
C ALA A 74 2.39 -5.07 21.48
N GLY A 75 3.08 -5.91 20.71
CA GLY A 75 2.79 -7.33 20.53
C GLY A 75 3.16 -8.24 21.70
N ASN A 76 4.01 -7.80 22.63
CA ASN A 76 4.66 -8.65 23.64
C ASN A 76 3.70 -9.38 24.61
N GLY A 77 2.47 -8.88 24.79
CA GLY A 77 1.45 -9.54 25.64
C GLY A 77 0.76 -10.76 25.00
N SER A 78 0.87 -10.91 23.67
CA SER A 78 0.11 -11.93 22.92
C SER A 78 0.99 -12.70 21.89
N GLY A 79 2.30 -12.49 21.89
CA GLY A 79 3.28 -13.07 20.96
C GLY A 79 3.91 -12.04 20.03
N PRO A 80 5.02 -12.39 19.34
CA PRO A 80 5.72 -11.48 18.46
C PRO A 80 4.91 -11.13 17.21
N MET A 81 5.23 -9.99 16.58
CA MET A 81 4.75 -9.68 15.23
C MET A 81 5.53 -10.49 14.20
N ASP A 82 4.82 -11.02 13.21
CA ASP A 82 5.42 -11.75 12.08
C ASP A 82 5.88 -10.80 10.97
N ALA A 83 5.23 -9.65 10.81
CA ALA A 83 5.58 -8.65 9.80
C ALA A 83 5.01 -7.26 10.11
N ILE A 84 5.55 -6.25 9.42
CA ILE A 84 5.02 -4.89 9.39
C ILE A 84 4.63 -4.55 7.95
N LEU A 85 3.45 -3.97 7.76
CA LEU A 85 3.02 -3.36 6.51
C LEU A 85 2.76 -1.86 6.74
N PHE A 86 3.51 -1.01 6.06
CA PHE A 86 3.19 0.40 5.97
C PHE A 86 2.13 0.63 4.89
N THR A 87 1.17 1.51 5.15
CA THR A 87 0.00 1.69 4.26
C THR A 87 -0.03 3.03 3.53
N CYS A 88 1.03 3.83 3.66
CA CYS A 88 1.13 5.14 3.03
C CYS A 88 2.27 5.21 2.03
N SER A 89 1.93 5.57 0.80
CA SER A 89 2.80 5.54 -0.37
C SER A 89 3.87 6.66 -0.45
N ALA A 90 3.71 7.74 0.33
CA ALA A 90 4.61 8.90 0.25
C ALA A 90 5.95 8.71 1.00
N PHE A 91 6.16 7.57 1.67
CA PHE A 91 7.25 7.38 2.64
C PHE A 91 8.23 6.26 2.27
N GLY A 92 8.35 5.90 1.01
CA GLY A 92 9.23 4.82 0.53
C GLY A 92 10.62 4.83 1.18
N PRO A 93 11.40 5.94 1.14
CA PRO A 93 12.73 6.01 1.73
C PRO A 93 12.77 5.77 3.26
N ALA A 94 11.75 6.24 4.00
CA ALA A 94 11.66 6.01 5.44
C ALA A 94 11.34 4.54 5.75
N ILE A 95 10.48 3.91 4.96
CA ILE A 95 10.17 2.46 5.08
C ILE A 95 11.43 1.63 4.81
N GLU A 96 12.22 1.99 3.80
CA GLU A 96 13.50 1.32 3.51
C GLU A 96 14.51 1.42 4.67
N THR A 97 14.48 2.51 5.44
CA THR A 97 15.26 2.62 6.66
C THR A 97 14.83 1.58 7.70
N VAL A 98 13.53 1.37 7.86
CA VAL A 98 12.98 0.34 8.74
C VAL A 98 13.33 -1.07 8.23
N GLN A 99 13.22 -1.32 6.93
CA GLN A 99 13.60 -2.60 6.30
C GLN A 99 15.05 -2.99 6.59
N ARG A 100 15.96 -2.01 6.56
CA ARG A 100 17.39 -2.25 6.88
C ARG A 100 17.66 -2.48 8.36
N ALA A 101 16.82 -1.94 9.24
CA ALA A 101 17.03 -1.99 10.69
C ALA A 101 16.42 -3.22 11.36
N LEU A 102 15.37 -3.81 10.77
CA LEU A 102 14.61 -4.91 11.38
C LEU A 102 14.80 -6.22 10.62
N ALA A 103 14.87 -7.32 11.37
CA ALA A 103 15.05 -8.65 10.79
C ALA A 103 13.76 -9.29 10.26
N LEU A 104 12.57 -8.84 10.73
CA LEU A 104 11.30 -9.35 10.25
C LEU A 104 10.91 -8.70 8.90
N PRO A 105 10.01 -9.32 8.12
CA PRO A 105 9.50 -8.73 6.90
C PRO A 105 8.81 -7.37 7.14
N VAL A 106 9.29 -6.33 6.46
CA VAL A 106 8.69 -4.99 6.43
C VAL A 106 8.33 -4.66 4.99
N LEU A 107 7.06 -4.44 4.70
CA LEU A 107 6.56 -4.24 3.35
C LEU A 107 6.20 -2.78 3.08
N LYS A 108 6.53 -2.34 1.87
CA LYS A 108 6.03 -1.09 1.30
C LYS A 108 4.61 -1.29 0.76
N PRO A 109 3.77 -0.24 0.71
CA PRO A 109 2.37 -0.37 0.31
C PRO A 109 2.19 -0.69 -1.18
N ASN A 110 3.12 -0.29 -2.04
CA ASN A 110 2.94 -0.28 -3.49
C ASN A 110 3.75 -1.34 -4.23
N GLU A 111 4.85 -1.82 -3.65
CA GLU A 111 5.81 -2.71 -4.31
C GLU A 111 5.14 -3.94 -4.92
N ALA A 112 4.24 -4.60 -4.18
CA ALA A 112 3.50 -5.76 -4.68
C ALA A 112 2.63 -5.45 -5.91
N ALA A 113 1.98 -4.28 -5.92
CA ALA A 113 1.14 -3.87 -7.04
C ALA A 113 2.00 -3.54 -8.28
N PHE A 114 3.16 -2.94 -8.08
CA PHE A 114 4.11 -2.67 -9.16
C PHE A 114 4.71 -3.95 -9.73
N GLU A 115 5.09 -4.88 -8.85
CA GLU A 115 5.55 -6.21 -9.26
C GLU A 115 4.51 -6.94 -10.12
N ALA A 116 3.24 -6.90 -9.72
CA ALA A 116 2.14 -7.49 -10.46
C ALA A 116 1.86 -6.73 -11.77
N ALA A 117 2.00 -5.40 -11.78
CA ALA A 117 1.84 -4.58 -12.98
C ALA A 117 2.91 -4.91 -14.04
N LEU A 118 4.17 -5.02 -13.62
CA LEU A 118 5.29 -5.39 -14.50
C LEU A 118 5.12 -6.78 -15.15
N GLN A 119 4.39 -7.69 -14.49
CA GLN A 119 4.06 -9.00 -15.06
C GLN A 119 2.94 -8.94 -16.11
N LYS A 120 2.05 -7.92 -16.03
CA LYS A 120 0.87 -7.79 -16.88
C LYS A 120 1.09 -6.95 -18.13
N GLY A 121 2.02 -6.01 -18.10
CA GLY A 121 2.23 -5.12 -19.25
C GLY A 121 3.45 -4.21 -19.12
N ARG A 122 3.63 -3.36 -20.12
CA ARG A 122 4.75 -2.40 -20.21
C ARG A 122 4.29 -0.95 -20.17
N ARG A 123 3.03 -0.66 -20.48
CA ARG A 123 2.42 0.66 -20.39
C ARG A 123 1.59 0.69 -19.13
N ILE A 124 2.14 1.31 -18.07
CA ILE A 124 1.59 1.24 -16.70
C ILE A 124 1.17 2.62 -16.26
N GLY A 125 -0.10 2.75 -15.88
CA GLY A 125 -0.65 3.96 -15.28
C GLY A 125 -0.61 3.90 -13.74
N VAL A 126 -0.36 5.05 -13.11
CA VAL A 126 -0.45 5.20 -11.65
C VAL A 126 -1.35 6.38 -11.32
N LEU A 127 -2.46 6.14 -10.65
CA LEU A 127 -3.35 7.18 -10.11
C LEU A 127 -3.06 7.44 -8.65
N VAL A 128 -3.03 8.72 -8.27
CA VAL A 128 -2.89 9.18 -6.88
C VAL A 128 -3.89 10.30 -6.56
N SER A 129 -4.38 10.35 -5.33
CA SER A 129 -5.19 11.43 -4.77
C SER A 129 -4.42 12.30 -3.76
N PHE A 130 -3.15 11.96 -3.49
CA PHE A 130 -2.22 12.73 -2.67
C PHE A 130 -0.98 13.07 -3.52
N GLU A 131 -0.89 14.31 -3.98
CA GLU A 131 0.10 14.75 -4.96
C GLU A 131 1.56 14.45 -4.59
N PRO A 132 2.01 14.64 -3.31
CA PRO A 132 3.39 14.35 -2.93
C PRO A 132 3.82 12.88 -3.11
N SER A 133 2.89 11.96 -3.32
CA SER A 133 3.21 10.55 -3.58
C SER A 133 3.48 10.24 -5.06
N LEU A 134 3.08 11.10 -6.00
CA LEU A 134 3.13 10.76 -7.43
C LEU A 134 4.55 10.52 -7.94
N ALA A 135 5.43 11.50 -7.80
CA ALA A 135 6.80 11.37 -8.28
C ALA A 135 7.58 10.23 -7.60
N PRO A 136 7.53 10.06 -6.26
CA PRO A 136 8.13 8.90 -5.60
C PRO A 136 7.61 7.54 -6.11
N LEU A 137 6.32 7.41 -6.38
CA LEU A 137 5.75 6.15 -6.87
C LEU A 137 6.16 5.83 -8.30
N LEU A 138 6.19 6.82 -9.18
CA LEU A 138 6.71 6.62 -10.54
C LEU A 138 8.18 6.20 -10.51
N HIS A 139 8.99 6.87 -9.70
CA HIS A 139 10.40 6.50 -9.52
C HIS A 139 10.59 5.08 -8.96
N GLU A 140 9.74 4.66 -8.00
CA GLU A 140 9.77 3.30 -7.45
C GLU A 140 9.44 2.26 -8.54
N LEU A 141 8.41 2.49 -9.35
CA LEU A 141 8.02 1.62 -10.45
C LEU A 141 9.13 1.51 -11.52
N GLU A 142 9.70 2.64 -11.93
CA GLU A 142 10.81 2.69 -12.88
C GLU A 142 12.07 1.97 -12.37
N THR A 143 12.37 2.15 -11.08
CA THR A 143 13.49 1.46 -10.42
C THR A 143 13.30 -0.04 -10.39
N LEU A 144 12.09 -0.52 -10.07
CA LEU A 144 11.75 -1.95 -10.12
C LEU A 144 11.86 -2.51 -11.54
N ALA A 145 11.35 -1.79 -12.54
CA ALA A 145 11.44 -2.17 -13.94
C ALA A 145 12.91 -2.27 -14.40
N ALA A 146 13.73 -1.30 -14.04
CA ALA A 146 15.16 -1.28 -14.37
C ALA A 146 15.91 -2.47 -13.75
N ARG A 147 15.64 -2.80 -12.49
CA ARG A 147 16.22 -3.98 -11.81
C ARG A 147 15.90 -5.29 -12.50
N ARG A 148 14.76 -5.34 -13.20
CA ARG A 148 14.32 -6.51 -13.99
C ARG A 148 14.82 -6.50 -15.45
N GLY A 149 15.51 -5.44 -15.86
CA GLY A 149 15.87 -5.23 -17.27
C GLY A 149 14.65 -5.07 -18.19
N GLN A 150 13.52 -4.61 -17.64
CA GLN A 150 12.25 -4.48 -18.35
C GLN A 150 11.96 -3.01 -18.64
N PRO A 151 12.05 -2.54 -19.89
CA PRO A 151 11.65 -1.19 -20.23
C PRO A 151 10.14 -1.02 -20.09
N VAL A 152 9.72 0.09 -19.47
CA VAL A 152 8.31 0.44 -19.23
C VAL A 152 8.04 1.87 -19.63
N GLU A 153 6.80 2.14 -20.04
CA GLU A 153 6.22 3.46 -20.17
C GLU A 153 5.34 3.69 -18.94
N CYS A 154 5.71 4.66 -18.11
CA CYS A 154 4.98 5.02 -16.90
C CYS A 154 4.22 6.31 -17.13
N ARG A 155 2.90 6.32 -16.85
CA ARG A 155 2.07 7.53 -16.86
C ARG A 155 1.40 7.71 -15.50
N GLY A 156 1.65 8.85 -14.87
CA GLY A 156 1.04 9.19 -13.58
C GLY A 156 -0.01 10.26 -13.71
N ILE A 157 -1.12 10.14 -12.97
CA ILE A 157 -2.16 11.17 -12.86
C ILE A 157 -2.42 11.44 -11.38
N PHE A 158 -2.34 12.72 -11.00
CA PHE A 158 -2.88 13.21 -9.75
C PHE A 158 -4.35 13.58 -9.94
N VAL A 159 -5.23 13.08 -9.06
CA VAL A 159 -6.67 13.36 -9.06
C VAL A 159 -6.94 14.40 -7.98
N PRO A 160 -7.03 15.70 -8.36
CA PRO A 160 -7.21 16.77 -7.40
C PRO A 160 -8.56 16.64 -6.69
N HIS A 161 -8.63 17.18 -5.46
CA HIS A 161 -9.81 17.19 -4.59
C HIS A 161 -10.36 15.81 -4.15
N ALA A 162 -9.97 14.70 -4.78
CA ALA A 162 -10.50 13.38 -4.44
C ALA A 162 -10.24 13.03 -2.95
N LEU A 163 -9.01 13.20 -2.46
CA LEU A 163 -8.71 12.96 -1.03
C LEU A 163 -9.51 13.89 -0.12
N GLN A 164 -9.69 15.16 -0.50
CA GLN A 164 -10.46 16.13 0.29
C GLN A 164 -11.94 15.72 0.37
N SER A 165 -12.55 15.30 -0.75
CA SER A 165 -13.93 14.76 -0.75
C SER A 165 -14.06 13.57 0.20
N LEU A 166 -13.09 12.65 0.18
CA LEU A 166 -13.08 11.51 1.11
C LEU A 166 -12.99 11.96 2.58
N GLN A 167 -12.09 12.87 2.90
CA GLN A 167 -11.88 13.39 4.26
C GLN A 167 -13.10 14.18 4.78
N SER A 168 -13.87 14.77 3.86
CA SER A 168 -15.13 15.45 4.16
C SER A 168 -16.35 14.51 4.21
N GLY A 169 -16.14 13.18 4.06
CA GLY A 169 -17.21 12.18 4.09
C GLY A 169 -17.96 11.99 2.77
N HIS A 170 -17.57 12.68 1.70
CA HIS A 170 -18.17 12.57 0.36
C HIS A 170 -17.58 11.37 -0.41
N ILE A 171 -17.80 10.18 0.14
CA ILE A 171 -17.21 8.92 -0.32
C ILE A 171 -17.53 8.62 -1.79
N ALA A 172 -18.79 8.77 -2.17
CA ALA A 172 -19.25 8.48 -3.55
C ALA A 172 -18.61 9.43 -4.58
N GLU A 173 -18.42 10.70 -4.23
CA GLU A 173 -17.75 11.68 -5.06
C GLU A 173 -16.27 11.33 -5.25
N HIS A 174 -15.55 11.01 -4.15
CA HIS A 174 -14.18 10.51 -4.22
C HIS A 174 -14.06 9.33 -5.19
N ASP A 175 -14.89 8.30 -5.01
CA ASP A 175 -14.80 7.07 -5.79
C ASP A 175 -15.13 7.30 -7.27
N SER A 176 -16.16 8.10 -7.57
CA SER A 176 -16.55 8.42 -8.94
C SER A 176 -15.52 9.30 -9.66
N THR A 177 -14.90 10.26 -8.95
CA THR A 177 -13.85 11.12 -9.52
C THR A 177 -12.62 10.30 -9.90
N ILE A 178 -12.20 9.35 -9.04
CA ILE A 178 -11.10 8.43 -9.35
C ILE A 178 -11.44 7.52 -10.52
N ALA A 179 -12.68 6.97 -10.55
CA ALA A 179 -13.12 6.11 -11.64
C ALA A 179 -13.17 6.86 -12.98
N ALA A 180 -13.58 8.13 -12.97
CA ALA A 180 -13.55 8.99 -14.16
C ALA A 180 -12.11 9.23 -14.64
N ALA A 181 -11.19 9.61 -13.75
CA ALA A 181 -9.78 9.82 -14.09
C ALA A 181 -9.10 8.55 -14.63
N ALA A 182 -9.52 7.36 -14.19
CA ALA A 182 -9.02 6.10 -14.71
C ALA A 182 -9.32 5.92 -16.21
N SER A 183 -10.39 6.51 -16.72
CA SER A 183 -10.77 6.42 -18.13
C SER A 183 -9.76 7.10 -19.06
N ASP A 184 -9.04 8.10 -18.58
CA ASP A 184 -7.98 8.80 -19.33
C ASP A 184 -6.74 7.92 -19.56
N LEU A 185 -6.67 6.78 -18.87
CA LEU A 185 -5.60 5.78 -18.95
C LEU A 185 -6.07 4.44 -19.56
N ALA A 186 -7.20 4.44 -20.26
CA ALA A 186 -7.80 3.22 -20.82
C ALA A 186 -6.93 2.56 -21.92
N ASP A 187 -6.06 3.33 -22.57
CA ASP A 187 -5.12 2.88 -23.59
C ASP A 187 -3.93 2.10 -23.00
N LEU A 188 -3.68 2.20 -21.69
CA LEU A 188 -2.59 1.51 -21.03
C LEU A 188 -2.90 0.02 -20.77
N ASP A 189 -1.84 -0.77 -20.56
CA ASP A 189 -1.96 -2.20 -20.32
C ASP A 189 -2.49 -2.48 -18.90
N VAL A 190 -2.01 -1.71 -17.91
CA VAL A 190 -2.33 -1.87 -16.49
C VAL A 190 -2.45 -0.51 -15.81
N LEU A 191 -3.36 -0.42 -14.86
CA LEU A 191 -3.54 0.74 -14.01
C LEU A 191 -3.38 0.35 -12.54
N VAL A 192 -2.55 1.08 -11.80
CA VAL A 192 -2.38 0.94 -10.36
C VAL A 192 -3.06 2.10 -9.65
N LEU A 193 -3.99 1.80 -8.73
CA LEU A 193 -4.49 2.78 -7.77
C LEU A 193 -3.44 2.89 -6.65
N GLY A 194 -2.66 3.99 -6.70
CA GLY A 194 -1.43 4.15 -5.94
C GLY A 194 -1.60 4.35 -4.43
N GLN A 195 -2.84 4.40 -3.94
CA GLN A 195 -3.13 4.57 -2.51
C GLN A 195 -4.23 3.63 -2.04
N PHE A 196 -4.12 3.16 -0.81
CA PHE A 196 -5.09 2.25 -0.20
C PHE A 196 -6.50 2.83 -0.17
N SER A 197 -6.62 4.13 0.15
CA SER A 197 -7.89 4.84 0.16
C SER A 197 -8.65 4.82 -1.17
N MET A 198 -7.94 4.64 -2.28
CA MET A 198 -8.54 4.64 -3.63
C MET A 198 -9.11 3.27 -4.04
N ALA A 199 -8.79 2.19 -3.32
CA ALA A 199 -9.11 0.82 -3.75
C ALA A 199 -10.60 0.60 -4.05
N ARG A 200 -11.48 1.26 -3.29
CA ARG A 200 -12.94 1.16 -3.45
C ARG A 200 -13.43 1.70 -4.79
N ALA A 201 -12.73 2.68 -5.38
CA ALA A 201 -13.11 3.29 -6.65
C ALA A 201 -13.16 2.28 -7.82
N ARG A 202 -12.41 1.16 -7.71
CA ARG A 202 -12.43 0.10 -8.73
C ARG A 202 -13.83 -0.42 -9.04
N GLN A 203 -14.73 -0.49 -8.07
CA GLN A 203 -16.11 -0.98 -8.28
C GLN A 203 -16.95 -0.07 -9.18
N TYR A 204 -16.61 1.23 -9.26
CA TYR A 204 -17.31 2.23 -10.08
C TYR A 204 -16.77 2.33 -11.51
N MET A 205 -15.71 1.62 -11.84
CA MET A 205 -15.12 1.59 -13.18
C MET A 205 -15.88 0.62 -14.09
N ALA A 206 -15.83 0.87 -15.41
CA ALA A 206 -16.36 -0.05 -16.40
C ALA A 206 -15.70 -1.44 -16.31
N PRO A 207 -16.40 -2.55 -16.62
CA PRO A 207 -15.84 -3.90 -16.50
C PRO A 207 -14.46 -4.07 -17.15
N ALA A 208 -14.31 -3.63 -18.40
CA ALA A 208 -13.05 -3.72 -19.14
C ALA A 208 -11.89 -2.96 -18.46
N MET A 209 -12.19 -1.87 -17.74
CA MET A 209 -11.20 -1.14 -16.95
C MET A 209 -10.87 -1.89 -15.67
N ARG A 210 -11.87 -2.44 -14.97
CA ARG A 210 -11.66 -3.18 -13.70
C ARG A 210 -10.66 -4.33 -13.84
N ASP A 211 -10.62 -5.00 -14.99
CA ASP A 211 -9.71 -6.11 -15.26
C ASP A 211 -8.24 -5.68 -15.40
N LYS A 212 -8.02 -4.42 -15.78
CA LYS A 212 -6.69 -3.80 -15.87
C LYS A 212 -6.22 -3.18 -14.55
N VAL A 213 -7.12 -2.95 -13.59
CA VAL A 213 -6.81 -2.21 -12.35
C VAL A 213 -6.29 -3.12 -11.27
N LEU A 214 -5.13 -2.75 -10.72
CA LEU A 214 -4.57 -3.30 -9.50
C LEU A 214 -4.81 -2.34 -8.34
N THR A 215 -5.23 -2.89 -7.21
CA THR A 215 -5.36 -2.14 -5.95
C THR A 215 -4.21 -2.49 -5.02
N THR A 216 -3.61 -1.48 -4.44
CA THR A 216 -2.44 -1.64 -3.58
C THR A 216 -2.72 -2.45 -2.30
N PRO A 217 -3.87 -2.33 -1.59
CA PRO A 217 -4.12 -3.15 -0.41
C PRO A 217 -4.26 -4.64 -0.74
N GLU A 218 -4.92 -5.01 -1.84
CA GLU A 218 -5.05 -6.41 -2.23
C GLU A 218 -3.70 -7.03 -2.59
N SER A 219 -2.92 -6.32 -3.39
CA SER A 219 -1.58 -6.77 -3.77
C SER A 219 -0.66 -6.92 -2.56
N ALA A 220 -0.71 -5.98 -1.61
CA ALA A 220 0.09 -6.03 -0.39
C ALA A 220 -0.27 -7.24 0.50
N VAL A 221 -1.55 -7.54 0.68
CA VAL A 221 -1.99 -8.72 1.46
C VAL A 221 -1.50 -10.03 0.83
N LEU A 222 -1.64 -10.15 -0.50
CA LEU A 222 -1.18 -11.34 -1.23
C LEU A 222 0.35 -11.52 -1.11
N GLN A 223 1.12 -10.46 -1.28
CA GLN A 223 2.57 -10.51 -1.13
C GLN A 223 2.98 -10.89 0.30
N LEU A 224 2.36 -10.27 1.31
CA LEU A 224 2.64 -10.54 2.71
C LEU A 224 2.41 -12.02 3.05
N ARG A 225 1.28 -12.57 2.59
CA ARG A 225 0.95 -13.98 2.75
C ARG A 225 2.01 -14.89 2.12
N ASN A 226 2.46 -14.56 0.90
CA ASN A 226 3.49 -15.33 0.21
C ASN A 226 4.86 -15.26 0.92
N VAL A 227 5.29 -14.08 1.36
CA VAL A 227 6.56 -13.88 2.09
C VAL A 227 6.57 -14.69 3.38
N LEU A 228 5.47 -14.66 4.15
CA LEU A 228 5.39 -15.40 5.42
C LEU A 228 5.19 -16.90 5.23
N ALA A 229 4.63 -17.36 4.11
CA ALA A 229 4.60 -18.77 3.78
C ALA A 229 5.98 -19.30 3.42
N ALA A 230 6.76 -18.56 2.64
CA ALA A 230 8.11 -18.96 2.22
C ALA A 230 9.14 -19.00 3.37
N ALA A 231 8.95 -18.19 4.42
CA ALA A 231 9.85 -18.16 5.58
C ALA A 231 9.74 -19.40 6.50
N HIS A 232 8.81 -20.34 6.24
CA HIS A 232 8.52 -21.50 7.08
C HIS A 232 8.52 -22.84 6.32
N GLY A 233 8.87 -22.80 5.04
CA GLY A 233 9.14 -23.98 4.22
C GLY A 233 10.63 -24.17 4.00
#